data_9d3eba21d4e3a2ade35b0cf36885eb13
#
_entry.id   9d3eba21d4e3a2ade35b0cf36885eb13
#
_cell.length_a   1.000
_cell.length_b   1.000
_cell.length_c   1.000
_cell.angle_alpha   90.00
_cell.angle_beta   90.00
_cell.angle_gamma   90.00
#
_symmetry.space_group_name_H-M   'P 1'
#
loop_
_entity.id
_entity.type
_entity.pdbx_description
1 polymer ?
#
loop_
_entity_poly.entity_id
_entity_poly.type
_entity_poly.pdbx_seq_one_letter_code
_entity_poly.pdbx_strand_id
1 'polypeptide(L)'
;MAQRPTHPRVCLITGASSGIGRALAHRLAARGDRLMLSSRSPETLADVVNECLVGGAAREDIATRAADVKDAEQVDALVAATVERYGRVDAVAHCAGALAYGDFLDLPPEVFDNTVATNVGGTAHVARAALAQFRRQGGGTLVVVGSVLGKIAVPTMSSYVTTKWALHGLVRTLQLEVRDDPSITVSLVSPGGVDTPIYRQAGTYTGRHGAPPPPVVTADRVAQAVSDVIDRPRREVGIGVANPLMVLGFRALPGVFDALVGPLFGRLAQARTGSVAPTPGNVMAPNPNGEAVSGGYGRWGGQPVEGNDMDAGSEGGHRKDPGPTLSRDVAAPVDAVWAVLADGWSYANWVVGAARVRDVDPDWPAVGARVHHSFGVWPALIQDFTRVERSVQPEELELTARGWPAGEAHVHISVRPAGPERSIVTITEDAVSGPGRFVPAPVRHLMIAPRNRETLHRLALLAEGHHRRGN
;
A
#
# COMPACT_ATOMS: atom_id res chain seq x y z
N MET A 1 -5.90 16.18 -17.94
CA MET A 1 -4.51 16.67 -17.80
C MET A 1 -4.53 17.95 -16.98
N ALA A 2 -3.93 17.97 -15.78
CA ALA A 2 -3.77 19.21 -15.04
C ALA A 2 -2.75 20.09 -15.77
N GLN A 3 -3.11 21.36 -15.99
CA GLN A 3 -2.16 22.33 -16.55
C GLN A 3 -0.94 22.42 -15.62
N ARG A 4 0.28 22.25 -16.17
CA ARG A 4 1.52 22.53 -15.43
C ARG A 4 1.46 23.98 -14.95
N PRO A 5 1.87 24.25 -13.70
CA PRO A 5 1.99 25.63 -13.25
C PRO A 5 2.94 26.37 -14.20
N THR A 6 2.60 27.59 -14.52
CA THR A 6 3.32 28.45 -15.48
C THR A 6 4.72 28.81 -15.00
N HIS A 7 5.04 28.60 -13.72
CA HIS A 7 6.35 28.83 -13.11
C HIS A 7 6.70 27.68 -12.14
N PRO A 8 8.01 27.31 -12.02
CA PRO A 8 8.48 26.37 -11.00
C PRO A 8 8.08 26.85 -9.60
N ARG A 9 7.49 25.95 -8.79
CA ARG A 9 7.18 26.26 -7.38
C ARG A 9 8.39 26.01 -6.51
N VAL A 10 8.52 26.78 -5.44
CA VAL A 10 9.50 26.54 -4.40
C VAL A 10 8.87 25.70 -3.30
N CYS A 11 9.34 24.45 -3.15
CA CYS A 11 8.82 23.49 -2.21
C CYS A 11 9.88 23.10 -1.17
N LEU A 12 9.56 23.30 0.11
CA LEU A 12 10.35 22.80 1.24
C LEU A 12 9.80 21.46 1.69
N ILE A 13 10.64 20.40 1.76
CA ILE A 13 10.26 19.06 2.18
C ILE A 13 11.08 18.67 3.41
N THR A 14 10.43 18.42 4.54
CA THR A 14 11.07 17.83 5.72
C THR A 14 10.89 16.31 5.73
N GLY A 15 11.87 15.57 6.29
CA GLY A 15 11.88 14.11 6.18
C GLY A 15 12.14 13.63 4.75
N ALA A 16 12.92 14.42 3.99
CA ALA A 16 13.17 14.19 2.57
C ALA A 16 14.14 13.03 2.28
N SER A 17 14.86 12.52 3.28
CA SER A 17 15.86 11.46 3.09
C SER A 17 15.24 10.06 2.91
N SER A 18 13.96 9.85 3.27
CA SER A 18 13.35 8.52 3.29
C SER A 18 11.86 8.52 2.98
N GLY A 19 11.36 7.36 2.54
CA GLY A 19 9.94 7.08 2.39
C GLY A 19 9.17 8.09 1.55
N ILE A 20 8.09 8.61 2.12
CA ILE A 20 7.17 9.55 1.43
C ILE A 20 7.88 10.84 1.03
N GLY A 21 8.74 11.40 1.90
CA GLY A 21 9.46 12.65 1.62
C GLY A 21 10.45 12.49 0.46
N ARG A 22 11.20 11.38 0.40
CA ARG A 22 12.12 11.06 -0.72
C ARG A 22 11.36 10.83 -2.03
N ALA A 23 10.26 10.07 -2.00
CA ALA A 23 9.39 9.88 -3.16
C ALA A 23 8.79 11.20 -3.66
N LEU A 24 8.41 12.11 -2.74
CA LEU A 24 7.91 13.43 -3.09
C LEU A 24 9.00 14.30 -3.72
N ALA A 25 10.24 14.26 -3.20
CA ALA A 25 11.37 14.98 -3.78
C ALA A 25 11.59 14.56 -5.24
N HIS A 26 11.65 13.27 -5.54
CA HIS A 26 11.77 12.76 -6.92
C HIS A 26 10.65 13.27 -7.83
N ARG A 27 9.41 13.22 -7.34
CA ARG A 27 8.23 13.62 -8.12
C ARG A 27 8.22 15.12 -8.44
N LEU A 28 8.51 15.96 -7.45
CA LEU A 28 8.51 17.40 -7.64
C LEU A 28 9.74 17.86 -8.46
N ALA A 29 10.89 17.22 -8.27
CA ALA A 29 12.07 17.44 -9.09
C ALA A 29 11.82 17.11 -10.58
N ALA A 30 11.23 15.95 -10.87
CA ALA A 30 10.85 15.55 -12.24
C ALA A 30 9.78 16.48 -12.86
N ARG A 31 9.02 17.21 -12.04
CA ARG A 31 8.07 18.22 -12.49
C ARG A 31 8.74 19.57 -12.83
N GLY A 32 9.97 19.78 -12.38
CA GLY A 32 10.75 21.02 -12.56
C GLY A 32 10.51 22.05 -11.45
N ASP A 33 10.08 21.61 -10.27
CA ASP A 33 9.96 22.49 -9.10
C ASP A 33 11.32 22.73 -8.44
N ARG A 34 11.46 23.85 -7.74
CA ARG A 34 12.63 24.19 -6.93
C ARG A 34 12.48 23.62 -5.53
N LEU A 35 13.46 22.86 -5.06
CA LEU A 35 13.36 22.09 -3.83
C LEU A 35 14.38 22.52 -2.80
N MET A 36 13.91 22.69 -1.55
CA MET A 36 14.73 22.65 -0.36
C MET A 36 14.42 21.33 0.36
N LEU A 37 15.39 20.42 0.41
CA LEU A 37 15.27 19.12 1.04
C LEU A 37 15.89 19.15 2.44
N SER A 38 15.16 18.63 3.44
CA SER A 38 15.63 18.61 4.82
C SER A 38 15.38 17.30 5.52
N SER A 39 16.37 16.82 6.24
CA SER A 39 16.34 15.72 7.20
C SER A 39 17.46 15.90 8.21
N ARG A 40 17.57 14.96 9.15
CA ARG A 40 18.69 14.90 10.11
C ARG A 40 19.97 14.31 9.53
N SER A 41 19.88 13.60 8.39
CA SER A 41 20.98 12.86 7.74
C SER A 41 21.46 13.62 6.50
N PRO A 42 22.53 14.42 6.56
CA PRO A 42 23.03 15.18 5.41
C PRO A 42 23.57 14.26 4.29
N GLU A 43 24.12 13.09 4.63
CA GLU A 43 24.65 12.11 3.68
C GLU A 43 23.54 11.59 2.77
N THR A 44 22.44 11.16 3.35
CA THR A 44 21.28 10.63 2.59
C THR A 44 20.57 11.71 1.80
N LEU A 45 20.60 12.99 2.26
CA LEU A 45 20.11 14.09 1.44
C LEU A 45 20.94 14.29 0.16
N ALA A 46 22.27 14.07 0.24
CA ALA A 46 23.11 14.10 -0.95
C ALA A 46 22.76 13.00 -1.96
N ASP A 47 22.42 11.79 -1.47
CA ASP A 47 21.95 10.71 -2.32
C ASP A 47 20.62 11.07 -3.03
N VAL A 48 19.68 11.67 -2.30
CA VAL A 48 18.38 12.10 -2.88
C VAL A 48 18.60 13.16 -3.95
N VAL A 49 19.53 14.11 -3.71
CA VAL A 49 19.89 15.10 -4.75
C VAL A 49 20.42 14.40 -6.00
N ASN A 50 21.36 13.47 -5.86
CA ASN A 50 21.92 12.74 -6.99
C ASN A 50 20.83 11.96 -7.76
N GLU A 51 19.91 11.33 -7.07
CA GLU A 51 18.76 10.63 -7.68
C GLU A 51 17.87 11.60 -8.47
N CYS A 52 17.58 12.77 -7.92
CA CYS A 52 16.82 13.79 -8.64
C CYS A 52 17.55 14.30 -9.88
N LEU A 53 18.88 14.49 -9.82
CA LEU A 53 19.68 14.89 -10.97
C LEU A 53 19.70 13.81 -12.07
N VAL A 54 19.84 12.54 -11.69
CA VAL A 54 19.71 11.41 -12.62
C VAL A 54 18.31 11.37 -13.25
N GLY A 55 17.28 11.78 -12.49
CA GLY A 55 15.91 11.96 -12.96
C GLY A 55 15.69 13.17 -13.87
N GLY A 56 16.74 13.96 -14.17
CA GLY A 56 16.69 15.09 -15.11
C GLY A 56 16.43 16.47 -14.48
N ALA A 57 16.47 16.57 -13.16
CA ALA A 57 16.35 17.88 -12.50
C ALA A 57 17.64 18.71 -12.65
N ALA A 58 17.51 20.04 -12.70
CA ALA A 58 18.66 20.93 -12.73
C ALA A 58 19.29 21.07 -11.33
N ARG A 59 20.62 21.15 -11.27
CA ARG A 59 21.37 21.25 -9.99
C ARG A 59 21.02 22.48 -9.19
N GLU A 60 20.80 23.62 -9.86
CA GLU A 60 20.39 24.88 -9.28
C GLU A 60 19.02 24.89 -8.63
N ASP A 61 18.13 23.97 -9.04
CA ASP A 61 16.76 23.84 -8.53
C ASP A 61 16.67 22.98 -7.28
N ILE A 62 17.75 22.34 -6.83
CA ILE A 62 17.75 21.50 -5.63
C ILE A 62 18.81 21.96 -4.63
N ALA A 63 18.36 22.31 -3.44
CA ALA A 63 19.21 22.65 -2.30
C ALA A 63 18.86 21.73 -1.12
N THR A 64 19.81 21.55 -0.21
CA THR A 64 19.65 20.77 1.01
C THR A 64 20.07 21.58 2.23
N ARG A 65 19.37 21.34 3.35
CA ARG A 65 19.80 21.80 4.67
C ARG A 65 19.41 20.80 5.72
N ALA A 66 20.40 20.24 6.42
CA ALA A 66 20.14 19.38 7.56
C ALA A 66 19.48 20.17 8.69
N ALA A 67 18.40 19.61 9.27
CA ALA A 67 17.73 20.18 10.43
C ALA A 67 16.99 19.08 11.22
N ASP A 68 17.03 19.18 12.55
CA ASP A 68 16.13 18.43 13.42
C ASP A 68 14.88 19.28 13.66
N VAL A 69 13.72 18.76 13.27
CA VAL A 69 12.44 19.46 13.42
C VAL A 69 12.06 19.72 14.90
N LYS A 70 12.69 19.01 15.85
CA LYS A 70 12.53 19.29 17.27
C LYS A 70 13.10 20.64 17.70
N ASP A 71 14.04 21.16 16.94
CA ASP A 71 14.71 22.42 17.21
C ASP A 71 14.06 23.55 16.39
N ALA A 72 13.38 24.45 17.07
CA ALA A 72 12.67 25.55 16.43
C ALA A 72 13.60 26.52 15.69
N GLU A 73 14.82 26.77 16.21
CA GLU A 73 15.79 27.66 15.59
C GLU A 73 16.33 27.07 14.27
N GLN A 74 16.58 25.75 14.26
CA GLN A 74 16.97 25.06 13.03
C GLN A 74 15.87 25.10 11.97
N VAL A 75 14.60 24.97 12.37
CA VAL A 75 13.44 25.06 11.48
C VAL A 75 13.28 26.47 10.92
N ASP A 76 13.42 27.50 11.75
CA ASP A 76 13.40 28.91 11.30
C ASP A 76 14.55 29.22 10.32
N ALA A 77 15.75 28.74 10.64
CA ALA A 77 16.90 28.85 9.76
C ALA A 77 16.74 28.09 8.43
N LEU A 78 16.00 26.95 8.43
CA LEU A 78 15.69 26.19 7.23
C LEU A 78 14.74 26.96 6.30
N VAL A 79 13.67 27.55 6.85
CA VAL A 79 12.75 28.41 6.07
C VAL A 79 13.47 29.64 5.54
N ALA A 80 14.30 30.32 6.37
CA ALA A 80 15.09 31.47 5.96
C ALA A 80 16.05 31.11 4.82
N ALA A 81 16.79 30.01 4.89
CA ALA A 81 17.69 29.56 3.84
C ALA A 81 16.93 29.22 2.53
N THR A 82 15.68 28.74 2.63
CA THR A 82 14.85 28.51 1.44
C THR A 82 14.49 29.82 0.75
N VAL A 83 14.12 30.83 1.54
CA VAL A 83 13.82 32.19 1.02
C VAL A 83 15.06 32.84 0.46
N GLU A 84 16.20 32.75 1.14
CA GLU A 84 17.50 33.30 0.66
C GLU A 84 17.86 32.68 -0.70
N ARG A 85 17.68 31.37 -0.85
CA ARG A 85 18.07 30.63 -2.07
C ARG A 85 17.14 30.88 -3.25
N TYR A 86 15.80 30.95 -2.99
CA TYR A 86 14.77 30.92 -4.05
C TYR A 86 13.82 32.15 -4.02
N GLY A 87 13.95 33.03 -3.06
CA GLY A 87 13.16 34.26 -2.93
C GLY A 87 11.79 34.06 -2.23
N ARG A 88 11.30 32.82 -2.11
CA ARG A 88 9.99 32.50 -1.55
C ARG A 88 9.87 31.03 -1.14
N VAL A 89 8.75 30.66 -0.52
CA VAL A 89 8.34 29.27 -0.24
C VAL A 89 6.86 29.11 -0.64
N ASP A 90 6.57 28.41 -1.74
CA ASP A 90 5.18 28.23 -2.20
C ASP A 90 4.46 27.09 -1.46
N ALA A 91 5.22 26.05 -1.09
CA ALA A 91 4.68 24.92 -0.34
C ALA A 91 5.68 24.38 0.68
N VAL A 92 5.16 23.94 1.81
CA VAL A 92 5.90 23.18 2.81
C VAL A 92 5.22 21.81 2.96
N ALA A 93 5.94 20.73 2.65
CA ALA A 93 5.48 19.35 2.86
C ALA A 93 6.22 18.76 4.08
N HIS A 94 5.50 18.62 5.18
CA HIS A 94 6.03 18.06 6.41
C HIS A 94 5.82 16.55 6.43
N CYS A 95 6.88 15.79 6.09
CA CYS A 95 6.90 14.33 6.05
C CYS A 95 7.73 13.72 7.20
N ALA A 96 8.48 14.54 7.96
CA ALA A 96 9.27 14.06 9.08
C ALA A 96 8.38 13.44 10.18
N GLY A 97 8.83 12.31 10.73
CA GLY A 97 8.13 11.64 11.81
C GLY A 97 8.90 10.43 12.31
N ALA A 98 8.66 10.05 13.55
CA ALA A 98 9.25 8.92 14.22
C ALA A 98 8.16 7.96 14.73
N LEU A 99 8.52 6.67 14.86
CA LEU A 99 7.62 5.59 15.27
C LEU A 99 8.32 4.69 16.27
N ALA A 100 7.61 4.27 17.31
CA ALA A 100 8.06 3.21 18.21
C ALA A 100 6.95 2.20 18.49
N TYR A 101 7.35 0.93 18.64
CA TYR A 101 6.52 -0.20 19.05
C TYR A 101 6.89 -0.66 20.45
N GLY A 102 5.92 -0.86 21.29
CA GLY A 102 6.07 -1.39 22.65
C GLY A 102 4.74 -1.34 23.38
N ASP A 103 4.49 -2.28 24.26
CA ASP A 103 3.43 -2.13 25.22
C ASP A 103 3.72 -0.88 26.09
N PHE A 104 2.69 -0.19 26.53
CA PHE A 104 2.84 1.12 27.17
C PHE A 104 3.78 1.09 28.39
N LEU A 105 3.76 -0.01 29.14
CA LEU A 105 4.62 -0.19 30.33
C LEU A 105 6.06 -0.56 29.97
N ASP A 106 6.29 -1.14 28.80
CA ASP A 106 7.62 -1.58 28.35
C ASP A 106 8.34 -0.53 27.51
N LEU A 107 7.59 0.47 27.00
CA LEU A 107 8.15 1.55 26.19
C LEU A 107 8.86 2.56 27.11
N PRO A 108 10.19 2.77 26.97
CA PRO A 108 10.89 3.75 27.79
C PRO A 108 10.29 5.15 27.68
N PRO A 109 10.13 5.89 28.80
CA PRO A 109 9.57 7.24 28.78
C PRO A 109 10.27 8.20 27.83
N GLU A 110 11.60 8.13 27.74
CA GLU A 110 12.39 8.97 26.84
C GLU A 110 12.11 8.69 25.35
N VAL A 111 11.75 7.46 24.99
CA VAL A 111 11.33 7.12 23.63
C VAL A 111 9.94 7.65 23.31
N PHE A 112 9.03 7.58 24.29
CA PHE A 112 7.71 8.19 24.19
C PHE A 112 7.84 9.71 24.00
N ASP A 113 8.60 10.38 24.87
CA ASP A 113 8.79 11.84 24.87
C ASP A 113 9.45 12.33 23.57
N ASN A 114 10.50 11.63 23.08
CA ASN A 114 11.13 11.98 21.81
C ASN A 114 10.21 11.75 20.61
N THR A 115 9.34 10.75 20.63
CA THR A 115 8.30 10.56 19.59
C THR A 115 7.32 11.74 19.61
N VAL A 116 6.90 12.21 20.78
CA VAL A 116 6.03 13.39 20.94
C VAL A 116 6.75 14.65 20.48
N ALA A 117 8.00 14.87 20.92
CA ALA A 117 8.79 16.03 20.54
C ALA A 117 9.01 16.10 19.02
N THR A 118 9.30 14.95 18.37
CA THR A 118 9.49 14.91 16.91
C THR A 118 8.17 15.12 16.16
N ASN A 119 7.14 14.35 16.50
CA ASN A 119 5.92 14.33 15.69
C ASN A 119 5.03 15.55 15.98
N VAL A 120 4.83 15.93 17.23
CA VAL A 120 3.94 17.03 17.61
C VAL A 120 4.71 18.35 17.68
N GLY A 121 5.80 18.40 18.45
CA GLY A 121 6.64 19.59 18.57
C GLY A 121 7.22 20.02 17.22
N GLY A 122 7.83 19.05 16.50
CA GLY A 122 8.40 19.31 15.18
C GLY A 122 7.36 19.81 14.17
N THR A 123 6.15 19.23 14.15
CA THR A 123 5.06 19.74 13.30
C THR A 123 4.68 21.17 13.70
N ALA A 124 4.60 21.47 14.98
CA ALA A 124 4.26 22.81 15.45
C ALA A 124 5.33 23.85 15.05
N HIS A 125 6.62 23.50 15.15
CA HIS A 125 7.72 24.38 14.71
C HIS A 125 7.66 24.64 13.20
N VAL A 126 7.53 23.57 12.40
CA VAL A 126 7.42 23.69 10.92
C VAL A 126 6.19 24.49 10.52
N ALA A 127 5.04 24.23 11.13
CA ALA A 127 3.82 24.97 10.85
C ALA A 127 3.96 26.46 11.18
N ARG A 128 4.53 26.78 12.35
CA ARG A 128 4.75 28.18 12.78
C ARG A 128 5.66 28.93 11.79
N ALA A 129 6.82 28.35 11.45
CA ALA A 129 7.77 28.97 10.53
C ALA A 129 7.17 29.14 9.12
N ALA A 130 6.47 28.10 8.61
CA ALA A 130 5.80 28.14 7.32
C ALA A 130 4.70 29.21 7.26
N LEU A 131 3.77 29.22 8.22
CA LEU A 131 2.67 30.17 8.26
C LEU A 131 3.15 31.61 8.45
N ALA A 132 4.19 31.83 9.27
CA ALA A 132 4.80 33.14 9.42
C ALA A 132 5.39 33.63 8.07
N GLN A 133 6.07 32.74 7.32
CA GLN A 133 6.60 33.07 6.00
C GLN A 133 5.47 33.29 4.98
N PHE A 134 4.43 32.48 4.96
CA PHE A 134 3.30 32.65 4.05
C PHE A 134 2.58 33.98 4.25
N ARG A 135 2.40 34.42 5.50
CA ARG A 135 1.85 35.76 5.81
C ARG A 135 2.73 36.88 5.28
N ARG A 136 4.08 36.78 5.43
CA ARG A 136 5.02 37.81 4.94
C ARG A 136 5.02 37.94 3.42
N GLN A 137 4.85 36.83 2.70
CA GLN A 137 4.91 36.79 1.22
C GLN A 137 3.58 36.82 0.50
N GLY A 138 2.46 36.76 1.24
CA GLY A 138 1.10 36.84 0.68
C GLY A 138 0.54 35.49 0.20
N GLY A 139 0.98 34.36 0.77
CA GLY A 139 0.35 33.06 0.51
C GLY A 139 1.30 31.89 0.52
N GLY A 140 0.71 30.67 0.59
CA GLY A 140 1.42 29.40 0.55
C GLY A 140 0.58 28.22 1.04
N THR A 141 1.09 27.02 0.82
CA THR A 141 0.41 25.77 1.19
C THR A 141 1.26 24.95 2.17
N LEU A 142 0.72 24.67 3.35
CA LEU A 142 1.30 23.71 4.29
C LEU A 142 0.58 22.35 4.12
N VAL A 143 1.33 21.30 3.81
CA VAL A 143 0.83 19.91 3.80
C VAL A 143 1.51 19.10 4.89
N VAL A 144 0.71 18.56 5.82
CA VAL A 144 1.20 17.70 6.91
C VAL A 144 0.85 16.26 6.59
N VAL A 145 1.84 15.36 6.66
CA VAL A 145 1.60 13.92 6.52
C VAL A 145 1.23 13.34 7.89
N GLY A 146 -0.06 13.08 8.04
CA GLY A 146 -0.65 12.43 9.21
C GLY A 146 -0.62 10.91 9.15
N SER A 147 -1.72 10.27 9.56
CA SER A 147 -1.98 8.83 9.48
C SER A 147 -3.45 8.55 9.73
N VAL A 148 -3.96 7.41 9.26
CA VAL A 148 -5.25 6.87 9.72
C VAL A 148 -5.27 6.64 11.23
N LEU A 149 -4.10 6.38 11.83
CA LEU A 149 -3.93 6.25 13.29
C LEU A 149 -4.14 7.56 14.06
N GLY A 150 -4.39 8.68 13.39
CA GLY A 150 -4.94 9.89 13.99
C GLY A 150 -6.47 9.88 14.16
N LYS A 151 -7.15 8.80 13.72
CA LYS A 151 -8.62 8.64 13.79
C LYS A 151 -9.06 7.33 14.44
N ILE A 152 -8.14 6.40 14.65
CA ILE A 152 -8.34 5.11 15.31
C ILE A 152 -7.17 4.84 16.26
N ALA A 153 -7.36 3.91 17.20
CA ALA A 153 -6.30 3.45 18.10
C ALA A 153 -5.97 1.98 17.83
N VAL A 154 -4.72 1.61 18.08
CA VAL A 154 -4.21 0.24 17.98
C VAL A 154 -3.26 -0.02 19.16
N PRO A 155 -3.12 -1.27 19.63
CA PRO A 155 -2.20 -1.60 20.71
C PRO A 155 -0.73 -1.46 20.27
N THR A 156 0.19 -1.44 21.20
CA THR A 156 1.65 -1.41 21.04
C THR A 156 2.24 -0.21 20.31
N MET A 157 1.44 0.80 20.01
CA MET A 157 1.86 2.03 19.31
C MET A 157 1.40 3.29 20.06
N SER A 158 1.36 3.27 21.40
CA SER A 158 0.79 4.34 22.21
C SER A 158 1.38 5.72 21.90
N SER A 159 2.72 5.86 21.83
CA SER A 159 3.38 7.12 21.50
C SER A 159 3.00 7.65 20.11
N TYR A 160 2.99 6.76 19.10
CA TYR A 160 2.67 7.15 17.75
C TYR A 160 1.19 7.52 17.55
N VAL A 161 0.27 6.70 18.07
CA VAL A 161 -1.17 6.97 18.02
C VAL A 161 -1.47 8.31 18.70
N THR A 162 -0.95 8.54 19.91
CA THR A 162 -1.12 9.81 20.63
C THR A 162 -0.67 10.99 19.76
N THR A 163 0.52 10.89 19.13
CA THR A 163 1.03 11.98 18.29
C THR A 163 0.19 12.21 17.04
N LYS A 164 -0.32 11.15 16.40
CA LYS A 164 -1.13 11.29 15.20
C LYS A 164 -2.53 11.85 15.50
N TRP A 165 -3.11 11.56 16.67
CA TRP A 165 -4.33 12.24 17.15
C TRP A 165 -4.08 13.72 17.42
N ALA A 166 -2.95 14.06 18.10
CA ALA A 166 -2.57 15.44 18.34
C ALA A 166 -2.39 16.23 17.03
N LEU A 167 -1.77 15.63 16.01
CA LEU A 167 -1.62 16.22 14.69
C LEU A 167 -2.96 16.54 14.01
N HIS A 168 -3.97 15.66 14.11
CA HIS A 168 -5.31 15.96 13.60
C HIS A 168 -5.93 17.18 14.30
N GLY A 169 -5.80 17.27 15.63
CA GLY A 169 -6.24 18.43 16.39
C GLY A 169 -5.53 19.70 15.97
N LEU A 170 -4.19 19.68 15.95
CA LEU A 170 -3.36 20.84 15.57
C LEU A 170 -3.69 21.33 14.17
N VAL A 171 -3.66 20.44 13.16
CA VAL A 171 -3.93 20.82 11.78
C VAL A 171 -5.34 21.38 11.63
N ARG A 172 -6.32 20.79 12.31
CA ARG A 172 -7.70 21.29 12.28
C ARG A 172 -7.82 22.69 12.87
N THR A 173 -7.11 22.97 13.96
CA THR A 173 -7.05 24.33 14.56
C THR A 173 -6.42 25.32 13.59
N LEU A 174 -5.26 24.98 13.03
CA LEU A 174 -4.58 25.85 12.05
C LEU A 174 -5.45 26.14 10.81
N GLN A 175 -6.21 25.18 10.32
CA GLN A 175 -7.19 25.38 9.23
C GLN A 175 -8.29 26.41 9.59
N LEU A 176 -8.67 26.48 10.86
CA LEU A 176 -9.64 27.48 11.34
C LEU A 176 -8.98 28.86 11.47
N GLU A 177 -7.74 28.92 11.95
CA GLU A 177 -7.00 30.17 12.14
C GLU A 177 -6.62 30.87 10.81
N VAL A 178 -6.45 30.10 9.72
CA VAL A 178 -6.15 30.68 8.40
C VAL A 178 -7.40 30.82 7.52
N ARG A 179 -8.59 30.51 8.05
CA ARG A 179 -9.82 30.44 7.25
C ARG A 179 -10.13 31.75 6.50
N ASP A 180 -9.83 32.87 7.11
CA ASP A 180 -10.16 34.20 6.60
C ASP A 180 -9.07 34.75 5.64
N ASP A 181 -7.96 33.99 5.46
CA ASP A 181 -6.91 34.25 4.48
C ASP A 181 -6.87 33.16 3.40
N PRO A 182 -7.59 33.32 2.28
CA PRO A 182 -7.67 32.29 1.24
C PRO A 182 -6.35 32.06 0.49
N SER A 183 -5.34 32.93 0.68
CA SER A 183 -4.02 32.78 0.09
C SER A 183 -3.16 31.73 0.84
N ILE A 184 -3.53 31.43 2.09
CA ILE A 184 -2.84 30.43 2.93
C ILE A 184 -3.70 29.20 3.11
N THR A 185 -3.15 28.04 2.84
CA THR A 185 -3.84 26.78 3.01
C THR A 185 -3.07 25.80 3.89
N VAL A 186 -3.82 25.03 4.71
CA VAL A 186 -3.28 23.96 5.54
C VAL A 186 -4.03 22.68 5.21
N SER A 187 -3.31 21.63 4.88
CA SER A 187 -3.85 20.35 4.43
C SER A 187 -3.28 19.19 5.22
N LEU A 188 -4.09 18.15 5.45
CA LEU A 188 -3.67 16.91 6.08
C LEU A 188 -3.77 15.75 5.09
N VAL A 189 -2.70 14.98 4.93
CA VAL A 189 -2.71 13.73 4.17
C VAL A 189 -2.60 12.57 5.14
N SER A 190 -3.62 11.71 5.21
CA SER A 190 -3.77 10.64 6.21
C SER A 190 -3.69 9.26 5.55
N PRO A 191 -2.48 8.70 5.32
CA PRO A 191 -2.33 7.36 4.77
C PRO A 191 -2.64 6.26 5.80
N GLY A 192 -2.97 5.06 5.28
CA GLY A 192 -2.97 3.80 6.03
C GLY A 192 -1.57 3.18 6.09
N GLY A 193 -1.46 1.86 5.88
CA GLY A 193 -0.16 1.18 5.74
C GLY A 193 0.57 1.63 4.47
N VAL A 194 1.81 2.11 4.62
CA VAL A 194 2.64 2.59 3.48
C VAL A 194 3.93 1.80 3.45
N ASP A 195 4.34 1.38 2.26
CA ASP A 195 5.65 0.74 2.05
C ASP A 195 6.77 1.78 2.15
N THR A 196 7.31 1.92 3.36
CA THR A 196 8.41 2.83 3.69
C THR A 196 9.33 2.20 4.73
N PRO A 197 10.58 2.64 4.85
CA PRO A 197 11.52 2.15 5.86
C PRO A 197 11.12 2.44 7.31
N ILE A 198 10.12 3.28 7.56
CA ILE A 198 9.72 3.71 8.91
C ILE A 198 9.50 2.53 9.88
N TYR A 199 9.00 1.41 9.38
CA TYR A 199 8.71 0.22 10.20
C TYR A 199 9.97 -0.51 10.66
N ARG A 200 11.01 -0.58 9.81
CA ARG A 200 12.31 -1.16 10.16
C ARG A 200 13.16 -0.23 11.01
N GLN A 201 13.02 1.07 10.79
CA GLN A 201 13.75 2.09 11.52
C GLN A 201 13.08 2.45 12.85
N ALA A 202 11.85 1.98 13.08
CA ALA A 202 11.11 2.23 14.31
C ALA A 202 11.85 1.75 15.56
N GLY A 203 11.68 2.47 16.65
CA GLY A 203 11.98 1.91 17.96
C GLY A 203 11.13 0.64 18.19
N THR A 204 11.71 -0.41 18.76
CA THR A 204 10.96 -1.62 19.06
C THR A 204 11.31 -2.22 20.41
N TYR A 205 10.28 -2.52 21.18
CA TYR A 205 10.30 -3.16 22.50
C TYR A 205 9.38 -4.36 22.54
N THR A 206 8.89 -4.82 21.36
CA THR A 206 8.03 -6.01 21.22
C THR A 206 8.81 -7.26 20.84
N GLY A 207 10.14 -7.17 20.75
CA GLY A 207 10.99 -8.27 20.28
C GLY A 207 10.92 -8.55 18.77
N ARG A 208 10.23 -7.69 17.98
CA ARG A 208 10.08 -7.83 16.53
C ARG A 208 10.08 -6.47 15.85
N HIS A 209 10.50 -6.43 14.59
CA HIS A 209 10.29 -5.23 13.77
C HIS A 209 8.80 -5.01 13.46
N GLY A 210 8.41 -3.75 13.33
CA GLY A 210 7.11 -3.39 12.78
C GLY A 210 6.99 -3.72 11.30
N ALA A 211 5.75 -3.84 10.83
CA ALA A 211 5.41 -3.99 9.43
C ALA A 211 4.14 -3.20 9.10
N PRO A 212 3.99 -2.68 7.85
CA PRO A 212 2.76 -2.00 7.47
C PRO A 212 1.58 -2.97 7.45
N PRO A 213 0.46 -2.64 8.14
CA PRO A 213 -0.75 -3.46 8.04
C PRO A 213 -1.34 -3.36 6.62
N PRO A 214 -1.75 -4.49 6.03
CA PRO A 214 -2.36 -4.48 4.70
C PRO A 214 -3.77 -3.87 4.72
N PRO A 215 -4.23 -3.33 3.59
CA PRO A 215 -3.55 -3.20 2.30
C PRO A 215 -2.51 -2.09 2.32
N VAL A 216 -1.30 -2.40 1.84
CA VAL A 216 -0.16 -1.48 1.80
C VAL A 216 -0.20 -0.68 0.51
N VAL A 217 0.03 0.63 0.60
CA VAL A 217 0.21 1.52 -0.55
C VAL A 217 1.69 1.90 -0.69
N THR A 218 2.13 2.23 -1.90
CA THR A 218 3.51 2.67 -2.12
C THR A 218 3.74 4.09 -1.60
N ALA A 219 4.99 4.41 -1.24
CA ALA A 219 5.40 5.78 -0.90
C ALA A 219 5.09 6.76 -2.04
N ASP A 220 5.28 6.35 -3.29
CA ASP A 220 4.96 7.16 -4.47
C ASP A 220 3.46 7.50 -4.58
N ARG A 221 2.56 6.57 -4.23
CA ARG A 221 1.11 6.85 -4.22
C ARG A 221 0.74 7.95 -3.20
N VAL A 222 1.42 7.97 -2.06
CA VAL A 222 1.22 9.03 -1.05
C VAL A 222 1.86 10.33 -1.52
N ALA A 223 3.07 10.28 -2.08
CA ALA A 223 3.76 11.43 -2.66
C ALA A 223 2.93 12.08 -3.80
N GLN A 224 2.28 11.27 -4.65
CA GLN A 224 1.33 11.77 -5.66
C GLN A 224 0.20 12.57 -5.00
N ALA A 225 -0.41 12.04 -3.95
CA ALA A 225 -1.51 12.73 -3.27
C ALA A 225 -1.04 14.03 -2.58
N VAL A 226 0.18 14.05 -2.01
CA VAL A 226 0.78 15.30 -1.46
C VAL A 226 1.00 16.32 -2.58
N SER A 227 1.54 15.90 -3.72
CA SER A 227 1.73 16.75 -4.90
C SER A 227 0.39 17.31 -5.42
N ASP A 228 -0.64 16.47 -5.51
CA ASP A 228 -1.98 16.90 -5.93
C ASP A 228 -2.60 17.92 -4.95
N VAL A 229 -2.33 17.77 -3.64
CA VAL A 229 -2.79 18.69 -2.58
C VAL A 229 -2.04 20.01 -2.63
N ILE A 230 -0.74 20.02 -2.97
CA ILE A 230 0.01 21.25 -3.23
C ILE A 230 -0.61 22.04 -4.40
N ASP A 231 -1.05 21.33 -5.44
CA ASP A 231 -1.68 21.96 -6.61
C ASP A 231 -3.13 22.37 -6.38
N ARG A 232 -3.87 21.56 -5.65
CA ARG A 232 -5.31 21.75 -5.36
C ARG A 232 -5.56 21.45 -3.88
N PRO A 233 -5.36 22.45 -3.00
CA PRO A 233 -5.50 22.26 -1.57
C PRO A 233 -6.84 21.69 -1.16
N ARG A 234 -6.79 20.73 -0.24
CA ARG A 234 -7.96 20.09 0.39
C ARG A 234 -7.72 20.01 1.89
N ARG A 235 -8.78 20.12 2.68
CA ARG A 235 -8.66 20.03 4.14
C ARG A 235 -7.96 18.75 4.57
N GLU A 236 -8.43 17.63 4.01
CA GLU A 236 -7.89 16.32 4.33
C GLU A 236 -8.05 15.36 3.13
N VAL A 237 -7.02 14.53 2.94
CA VAL A 237 -7.03 13.44 1.96
C VAL A 237 -6.63 12.14 2.67
N GLY A 238 -7.54 11.17 2.72
CA GLY A 238 -7.26 9.81 3.20
C GLY A 238 -6.75 8.92 2.07
N ILE A 239 -5.70 8.12 2.33
CA ILE A 239 -5.13 7.21 1.35
C ILE A 239 -5.11 5.80 1.93
N GLY A 240 -5.84 4.92 1.30
CA GLY A 240 -6.03 3.53 1.71
C GLY A 240 -7.52 3.16 1.66
N VAL A 241 -7.84 2.12 0.88
CA VAL A 241 -9.23 1.70 0.64
C VAL A 241 -9.93 1.19 1.91
N ALA A 242 -9.18 0.67 2.88
CA ALA A 242 -9.71 0.17 4.15
C ALA A 242 -9.94 1.27 5.21
N ASN A 243 -9.32 2.45 5.04
CA ASN A 243 -9.35 3.50 6.06
C ASN A 243 -10.78 3.93 6.46
N PRO A 244 -11.72 4.20 5.53
CA PRO A 244 -13.07 4.61 5.92
C PRO A 244 -13.80 3.56 6.74
N LEU A 245 -13.63 2.27 6.39
CA LEU A 245 -14.25 1.17 7.12
C LEU A 245 -13.67 0.99 8.51
N MET A 246 -12.34 1.10 8.66
CA MET A 246 -11.68 1.04 9.96
C MET A 246 -12.12 2.18 10.88
N VAL A 247 -12.20 3.41 10.35
CA VAL A 247 -12.67 4.58 11.12
C VAL A 247 -14.13 4.44 11.52
N LEU A 248 -14.97 3.94 10.61
CA LEU A 248 -16.38 3.67 10.91
C LEU A 248 -16.52 2.60 12.00
N GLY A 249 -15.79 1.49 11.88
CA GLY A 249 -15.79 0.40 12.86
C GLY A 249 -15.35 0.90 14.25
N PHE A 250 -14.26 1.65 14.32
CA PHE A 250 -13.76 2.23 15.58
C PHE A 250 -14.78 3.16 16.25
N ARG A 251 -15.50 3.98 15.46
CA ARG A 251 -16.44 4.97 16.02
C ARG A 251 -17.83 4.42 16.31
N ALA A 252 -18.35 3.57 15.43
CA ALA A 252 -19.74 3.10 15.50
C ALA A 252 -19.88 1.76 16.23
N LEU A 253 -18.84 0.92 16.23
CA LEU A 253 -18.85 -0.43 16.79
C LEU A 253 -17.60 -0.70 17.63
N PRO A 254 -17.30 0.12 18.68
CA PRO A 254 -16.03 0.05 19.41
C PRO A 254 -15.77 -1.34 20.01
N GLY A 255 -16.75 -1.99 20.62
CA GLY A 255 -16.55 -3.33 21.20
C GLY A 255 -16.19 -4.41 20.16
N VAL A 256 -16.74 -4.33 18.95
CA VAL A 256 -16.37 -5.24 17.84
C VAL A 256 -14.97 -4.89 17.33
N PHE A 257 -14.67 -3.61 17.18
CA PHE A 257 -13.36 -3.15 16.74
C PHE A 257 -12.27 -3.61 17.73
N ASP A 258 -12.47 -3.41 19.04
CA ASP A 258 -11.52 -3.79 20.07
C ASP A 258 -11.28 -5.30 20.12
N ALA A 259 -12.35 -6.10 19.98
CA ALA A 259 -12.23 -7.56 19.92
C ALA A 259 -11.45 -8.08 18.72
N LEU A 260 -11.49 -7.36 17.59
CA LEU A 260 -10.82 -7.74 16.35
C LEU A 260 -9.41 -7.13 16.23
N VAL A 261 -9.23 -5.85 16.62
CA VAL A 261 -7.99 -5.12 16.35
C VAL A 261 -6.80 -5.67 17.11
N GLY A 262 -6.98 -6.05 18.37
CA GLY A 262 -5.89 -6.58 19.21
C GLY A 262 -5.21 -7.80 18.59
N PRO A 263 -5.93 -8.92 18.37
CA PRO A 263 -5.37 -10.13 17.78
C PRO A 263 -4.90 -9.93 16.33
N LEU A 264 -5.63 -9.11 15.55
CA LEU A 264 -5.32 -8.88 14.15
C LEU A 264 -4.09 -8.00 13.99
N PHE A 265 -3.97 -6.93 14.77
CA PHE A 265 -2.85 -6.00 14.71
C PHE A 265 -1.53 -6.68 15.10
N GLY A 266 -1.49 -7.46 16.19
CA GLY A 266 -0.32 -8.21 16.60
C GLY A 266 0.19 -9.20 15.53
N ARG A 267 -0.72 -9.71 14.67
CA ARG A 267 -0.37 -10.62 13.57
C ARG A 267 0.02 -9.92 12.27
N LEU A 268 -0.51 -8.74 12.01
CA LEU A 268 -0.40 -8.04 10.73
C LEU A 268 0.59 -6.88 10.75
N ALA A 269 0.79 -6.23 11.90
CA ALA A 269 1.63 -5.05 12.04
C ALA A 269 3.03 -5.34 12.59
N GLN A 270 3.36 -6.62 12.79
CA GLN A 270 4.69 -7.07 13.20
C GLN A 270 5.27 -8.05 12.18
N ALA A 271 6.59 -8.02 12.00
CA ALA A 271 7.29 -8.97 11.15
C ALA A 271 7.11 -10.40 11.69
N ARG A 272 6.85 -11.35 10.79
CA ARG A 272 6.57 -12.75 11.17
C ARG A 272 7.80 -13.53 11.62
N THR A 273 9.00 -13.08 11.24
CA THR A 273 10.28 -13.74 11.53
C THR A 273 11.29 -12.72 12.04
N GLY A 274 12.28 -13.22 12.77
CA GLY A 274 13.37 -12.43 13.35
C GLY A 274 13.03 -11.93 14.76
N SER A 275 13.96 -12.21 15.70
CA SER A 275 13.95 -11.59 17.03
C SER A 275 14.85 -10.37 16.98
N VAL A 276 14.37 -9.25 17.53
CA VAL A 276 15.10 -7.99 17.61
C VAL A 276 15.22 -7.58 19.07
N ALA A 277 16.44 -7.30 19.51
CA ALA A 277 16.65 -6.73 20.84
C ALA A 277 15.96 -5.37 20.96
N PRO A 278 15.53 -4.99 22.16
CA PRO A 278 14.96 -3.66 22.41
C PRO A 278 15.90 -2.56 21.89
N THR A 279 15.35 -1.64 21.09
CA THR A 279 16.12 -0.56 20.47
C THR A 279 15.23 0.68 20.32
N PRO A 280 15.77 1.89 20.53
CA PRO A 280 15.04 3.13 20.24
C PRO A 280 14.91 3.41 18.71
N GLY A 281 15.56 2.63 17.86
CA GLY A 281 15.55 2.86 16.41
C GLY A 281 16.01 4.27 16.05
N ASN A 282 15.34 4.90 15.07
CA ASN A 282 15.63 6.27 14.65
C ASN A 282 14.92 7.37 15.47
N VAL A 283 14.25 7.00 16.57
CA VAL A 283 13.55 7.98 17.43
C VAL A 283 14.55 8.94 18.07
N MET A 284 15.66 8.40 18.62
CA MET A 284 16.66 9.18 19.33
C MET A 284 17.69 9.82 18.40
N ALA A 285 18.18 9.09 17.43
CA ALA A 285 19.21 9.50 16.47
C ALA A 285 18.86 9.04 15.05
N PRO A 286 19.32 9.73 13.99
CA PRO A 286 19.13 9.28 12.63
C PRO A 286 19.79 7.93 12.36
N ASN A 287 19.25 7.16 11.44
CA ASN A 287 19.83 5.90 10.96
C ASN A 287 19.95 5.94 9.42
N PRO A 288 21.02 6.56 8.88
CA PRO A 288 21.19 6.74 7.45
C PRO A 288 21.18 5.44 6.64
N ASN A 289 21.77 4.36 7.18
CA ASN A 289 21.88 3.06 6.49
C ASN A 289 20.55 2.38 6.19
N GLY A 290 19.47 2.80 6.85
CA GLY A 290 18.13 2.27 6.63
C GLY A 290 17.23 3.20 5.83
N GLU A 291 17.72 4.33 5.34
CA GLU A 291 16.95 5.33 4.61
C GLU A 291 16.83 4.96 3.11
N ALA A 292 15.60 4.82 2.62
CA ALA A 292 15.26 4.51 1.24
C ALA A 292 13.84 4.99 0.92
N VAL A 293 13.40 4.89 -0.33
CA VAL A 293 12.00 5.19 -0.71
C VAL A 293 11.05 4.11 -0.21
N SER A 294 11.39 2.84 -0.43
CA SER A 294 10.59 1.66 -0.09
C SER A 294 11.19 0.89 1.10
N GLY A 295 10.34 0.33 1.93
CA GLY A 295 10.73 -0.63 2.96
C GLY A 295 10.81 -2.07 2.45
N GLY A 296 10.49 -2.31 1.17
CA GLY A 296 10.46 -3.63 0.54
C GLY A 296 9.22 -4.45 0.89
N TYR A 297 8.13 -3.80 1.33
CA TYR A 297 6.90 -4.49 1.70
C TYR A 297 5.97 -4.62 0.49
N GLY A 298 5.52 -5.84 0.21
CA GLY A 298 4.51 -6.05 -0.82
C GLY A 298 3.14 -5.47 -0.44
N ARG A 299 2.25 -5.32 -1.42
CA ARG A 299 0.89 -4.75 -1.26
C ARG A 299 0.08 -5.37 -0.10
N TRP A 300 0.37 -6.58 0.28
CA TRP A 300 -0.35 -7.33 1.31
C TRP A 300 0.42 -7.43 2.63
N GLY A 301 1.44 -6.59 2.81
CA GLY A 301 2.38 -6.73 3.90
C GLY A 301 3.26 -7.96 3.68
N GLY A 302 4.12 -8.27 4.60
CA GLY A 302 5.02 -9.39 4.50
C GLY A 302 6.45 -8.95 4.77
N GLN A 303 7.38 -9.90 4.71
CA GLN A 303 8.78 -9.57 4.86
C GLN A 303 9.27 -8.74 3.68
N PRO A 304 10.18 -7.81 3.93
CA PRO A 304 10.92 -7.17 2.88
C PRO A 304 11.61 -8.22 2.01
N VAL A 305 11.53 -8.06 0.72
CA VAL A 305 12.34 -8.84 -0.22
C VAL A 305 13.79 -8.39 -0.02
N GLU A 306 14.62 -9.22 0.64
CA GLU A 306 16.06 -8.99 0.72
C GLU A 306 16.66 -9.18 -0.67
N GLY A 307 17.35 -8.14 -1.15
CA GLY A 307 18.22 -8.23 -2.32
C GLY A 307 17.53 -7.93 -3.64
N ASN A 308 17.72 -6.71 -4.12
CA ASN A 308 17.66 -6.43 -5.54
C ASN A 308 19.10 -6.45 -6.08
N ASP A 309 19.72 -7.63 -6.11
CA ASP A 309 20.82 -7.87 -7.04
C ASP A 309 20.18 -8.29 -8.37
N MET A 310 20.25 -7.37 -9.33
CA MET A 310 20.06 -7.72 -10.73
C MET A 310 21.25 -8.59 -11.14
N ASP A 311 21.05 -9.91 -11.10
CA ASP A 311 21.63 -10.82 -12.07
C ASP A 311 21.07 -12.25 -11.94
N ALA A 312 20.74 -12.78 -13.10
CA ALA A 312 20.77 -14.18 -13.51
C ALA A 312 19.98 -15.24 -12.70
N GLY A 313 18.90 -15.65 -13.29
CA GLY A 313 18.55 -17.07 -13.50
C GLY A 313 18.92 -18.06 -12.42
N SER A 314 17.96 -18.41 -11.54
CA SER A 314 17.87 -19.76 -11.04
C SER A 314 16.45 -20.07 -10.56
N GLU A 315 15.89 -21.12 -11.11
CA GLU A 315 14.71 -21.83 -10.64
C GLU A 315 14.84 -22.18 -9.16
N GLY A 316 13.94 -21.65 -8.34
CA GLY A 316 13.85 -21.96 -6.92
C GLY A 316 12.40 -21.86 -6.46
N GLY A 317 11.65 -22.96 -6.63
CA GLY A 317 10.25 -23.07 -6.24
C GLY A 317 10.04 -22.81 -4.75
N HIS A 318 9.34 -21.72 -4.43
CA HIS A 318 8.71 -21.56 -3.12
C HIS A 318 7.55 -22.55 -3.01
N ARG A 319 7.71 -23.57 -2.19
CA ARG A 319 6.57 -24.39 -1.72
C ARG A 319 5.61 -23.48 -0.94
N LYS A 320 4.62 -22.95 -1.65
CA LYS A 320 3.37 -22.49 -1.04
C LYS A 320 2.64 -23.72 -0.56
N ASP A 321 2.02 -23.66 0.64
CA ASP A 321 0.97 -24.63 0.96
C ASP A 321 -0.07 -24.56 -0.17
N PRO A 322 -0.26 -25.64 -0.93
CA PRO A 322 -1.22 -25.60 -2.01
C PRO A 322 -2.61 -25.42 -1.40
N GLY A 323 -3.41 -24.52 -1.97
CA GLY A 323 -4.82 -24.35 -1.61
C GLY A 323 -5.57 -25.68 -1.74
N PRO A 324 -6.87 -25.73 -1.36
CA PRO A 324 -7.63 -26.97 -1.42
C PRO A 324 -7.62 -27.54 -2.84
N THR A 325 -7.05 -28.73 -2.98
CA THR A 325 -7.01 -29.47 -4.24
C THR A 325 -8.18 -30.45 -4.29
N LEU A 326 -8.97 -30.35 -5.33
CA LEU A 326 -10.11 -31.23 -5.58
C LEU A 326 -9.99 -31.84 -6.97
N SER A 327 -10.30 -33.13 -7.08
CA SER A 327 -10.27 -33.84 -8.36
C SER A 327 -11.64 -34.49 -8.64
N ARG A 328 -11.95 -34.63 -9.94
CA ARG A 328 -13.17 -35.30 -10.40
C ARG A 328 -12.89 -36.12 -11.64
N ASP A 329 -13.42 -37.34 -11.65
CA ASP A 329 -13.50 -38.14 -12.86
C ASP A 329 -14.57 -37.58 -13.81
N VAL A 330 -14.24 -37.54 -15.10
CA VAL A 330 -15.10 -37.06 -16.18
C VAL A 330 -15.18 -38.15 -17.24
N ALA A 331 -16.38 -38.51 -17.63
CA ALA A 331 -16.62 -39.50 -18.67
C ALA A 331 -16.55 -38.87 -20.08
N ALA A 332 -15.41 -38.27 -20.37
CA ALA A 332 -15.04 -37.65 -21.62
C ALA A 332 -13.53 -37.62 -21.77
N PRO A 333 -12.96 -37.66 -23.00
CA PRO A 333 -11.56 -37.55 -23.24
C PRO A 333 -11.04 -36.14 -22.92
N VAL A 334 -9.71 -35.98 -22.75
CA VAL A 334 -9.05 -34.73 -22.38
C VAL A 334 -9.43 -33.58 -23.31
N ASP A 335 -9.49 -33.84 -24.64
CA ASP A 335 -9.82 -32.81 -25.63
C ASP A 335 -11.25 -32.27 -25.46
N ALA A 336 -12.21 -33.09 -25.05
CA ALA A 336 -13.58 -32.64 -24.78
C ALA A 336 -13.68 -31.76 -23.54
N VAL A 337 -12.88 -32.03 -22.51
CA VAL A 337 -12.76 -31.16 -21.35
C VAL A 337 -12.08 -29.84 -21.73
N TRP A 338 -10.99 -29.94 -22.50
CA TRP A 338 -10.28 -28.75 -22.95
C TRP A 338 -11.13 -27.84 -23.83
N ALA A 339 -11.96 -28.39 -24.69
CA ALA A 339 -12.89 -27.63 -25.51
C ALA A 339 -13.83 -26.73 -24.67
N VAL A 340 -14.26 -27.20 -23.50
CA VAL A 340 -15.05 -26.38 -22.57
C VAL A 340 -14.20 -25.30 -21.91
N LEU A 341 -12.97 -25.59 -21.50
CA LEU A 341 -12.05 -24.62 -20.91
C LEU A 341 -11.63 -23.54 -21.91
N ALA A 342 -11.48 -23.91 -23.16
CA ALA A 342 -11.11 -23.01 -24.27
C ALA A 342 -12.26 -22.14 -24.78
N ASP A 343 -13.52 -22.47 -24.42
CA ASP A 343 -14.68 -21.62 -24.69
C ASP A 343 -14.90 -20.63 -23.58
N GLY A 344 -14.31 -19.44 -23.68
CA GLY A 344 -14.46 -18.36 -22.69
C GLY A 344 -15.92 -17.91 -22.50
N TRP A 345 -16.78 -18.06 -23.50
CA TRP A 345 -18.20 -17.72 -23.39
C TRP A 345 -18.96 -18.70 -22.50
N SER A 346 -18.48 -19.93 -22.39
CA SER A 346 -19.03 -20.92 -21.46
C SER A 346 -18.62 -20.72 -20.01
N TYR A 347 -17.69 -19.80 -19.71
CA TYR A 347 -17.08 -19.59 -18.38
C TYR A 347 -18.09 -19.48 -17.24
N ALA A 348 -19.15 -18.70 -17.40
CA ALA A 348 -20.19 -18.56 -16.38
C ALA A 348 -21.07 -19.82 -16.18
N ASN A 349 -21.02 -20.78 -17.10
CA ASN A 349 -21.81 -22.00 -16.99
C ASN A 349 -21.18 -23.02 -16.03
N TRP A 350 -19.84 -22.99 -15.89
CA TRP A 350 -19.13 -23.92 -15.02
C TRP A 350 -18.45 -23.26 -13.82
N VAL A 351 -18.07 -21.98 -13.87
CA VAL A 351 -17.47 -21.26 -12.73
C VAL A 351 -18.57 -20.75 -11.79
N VAL A 352 -18.62 -21.32 -10.60
CA VAL A 352 -19.59 -20.93 -9.58
C VAL A 352 -19.27 -19.51 -9.06
N GLY A 353 -20.28 -18.63 -9.14
CA GLY A 353 -20.17 -17.22 -8.76
C GLY A 353 -20.04 -16.27 -9.95
N ALA A 354 -19.61 -16.73 -11.12
CA ALA A 354 -19.74 -15.97 -12.37
C ALA A 354 -21.20 -15.98 -12.82
N ALA A 355 -21.85 -14.81 -12.81
CA ALA A 355 -23.27 -14.70 -13.12
C ALA A 355 -23.52 -14.49 -14.63
N ARG A 356 -22.59 -13.85 -15.34
CA ARG A 356 -22.70 -13.54 -16.76
C ARG A 356 -21.33 -13.21 -17.35
N VAL A 357 -21.03 -13.77 -18.54
CA VAL A 357 -19.91 -13.30 -19.38
C VAL A 357 -20.36 -12.08 -20.16
N ARG A 358 -19.50 -11.06 -20.21
CA ARG A 358 -19.76 -9.79 -20.91
C ARG A 358 -18.93 -9.66 -22.17
N ASP A 359 -17.70 -10.18 -22.13
CA ASP A 359 -16.75 -10.14 -23.23
C ASP A 359 -15.67 -11.20 -23.04
N VAL A 360 -15.05 -11.66 -24.12
CA VAL A 360 -13.95 -12.62 -24.15
C VAL A 360 -12.92 -12.13 -25.13
N ASP A 361 -11.65 -12.02 -24.72
CA ASP A 361 -10.57 -11.64 -25.61
C ASP A 361 -10.44 -12.69 -26.75
N PRO A 362 -10.23 -12.27 -27.99
CA PRO A 362 -10.24 -13.17 -29.17
C PRO A 362 -9.20 -14.30 -29.12
N ASP A 363 -8.12 -14.09 -28.36
CA ASP A 363 -7.00 -15.03 -28.18
C ASP A 363 -7.17 -15.94 -26.94
N TRP A 364 -8.32 -15.93 -26.26
CA TRP A 364 -8.60 -16.88 -25.18
C TRP A 364 -8.50 -18.33 -25.67
N PRO A 365 -7.81 -19.26 -24.95
CA PRO A 365 -7.15 -19.15 -23.62
C PRO A 365 -5.63 -18.91 -23.71
N ALA A 366 -5.13 -18.06 -24.59
CA ALA A 366 -3.72 -17.72 -24.63
C ALA A 366 -3.27 -16.92 -23.39
N VAL A 367 -1.99 -16.96 -23.06
CA VAL A 367 -1.42 -16.22 -21.91
C VAL A 367 -1.67 -14.73 -22.07
N GLY A 368 -2.21 -14.11 -21.03
CA GLY A 368 -2.60 -12.70 -20.99
C GLY A 368 -4.05 -12.41 -21.37
N ALA A 369 -4.72 -13.30 -22.12
CA ALA A 369 -6.11 -13.16 -22.51
C ALA A 369 -7.06 -13.14 -21.30
N ARG A 370 -8.22 -12.50 -21.45
CA ARG A 370 -9.19 -12.25 -20.37
C ARG A 370 -10.60 -12.69 -20.74
N VAL A 371 -11.32 -13.14 -19.73
CA VAL A 371 -12.79 -13.26 -19.75
C VAL A 371 -13.36 -12.20 -18.83
N HIS A 372 -14.14 -11.29 -19.37
CA HIS A 372 -14.85 -10.25 -18.62
C HIS A 372 -16.22 -10.76 -18.18
N HIS A 373 -16.43 -10.84 -16.86
CA HIS A 373 -17.65 -11.40 -16.31
C HIS A 373 -18.23 -10.53 -15.18
N SER A 374 -19.47 -10.81 -14.82
CA SER A 374 -20.08 -10.25 -13.61
C SER A 374 -20.09 -11.34 -12.54
N PHE A 375 -19.70 -10.98 -11.32
CA PHE A 375 -19.64 -11.87 -10.16
C PHE A 375 -20.63 -11.41 -9.10
N GLY A 376 -21.32 -12.37 -8.44
CA GLY A 376 -22.25 -12.07 -7.35
C GLY A 376 -23.69 -12.45 -7.66
N VAL A 377 -24.63 -12.00 -6.80
CA VAL A 377 -26.07 -12.25 -6.89
C VAL A 377 -26.80 -10.92 -7.12
N TRP A 378 -27.74 -10.92 -8.06
CA TRP A 378 -28.56 -9.74 -8.34
C TRP A 378 -29.31 -9.27 -7.07
N PRO A 379 -29.34 -7.93 -6.76
CA PRO A 379 -28.85 -6.80 -7.58
C PRO A 379 -27.37 -6.43 -7.35
N ALA A 380 -26.63 -7.13 -6.48
CA ALA A 380 -25.25 -6.83 -6.09
C ALA A 380 -24.23 -7.52 -7.03
N LEU A 381 -24.29 -7.22 -8.33
CA LEU A 381 -23.35 -7.74 -9.31
C LEU A 381 -22.12 -6.81 -9.42
N ILE A 382 -20.93 -7.41 -9.32
CA ILE A 382 -19.64 -6.74 -9.46
C ILE A 382 -19.07 -7.11 -10.83
N GLN A 383 -18.58 -6.11 -11.57
CA GLN A 383 -17.92 -6.32 -12.85
C GLN A 383 -16.45 -6.60 -12.62
N ASP A 384 -15.98 -7.74 -13.12
CA ASP A 384 -14.62 -8.19 -12.95
C ASP A 384 -14.12 -8.97 -14.17
N PHE A 385 -12.87 -9.45 -14.13
CA PHE A 385 -12.29 -10.28 -15.17
C PHE A 385 -11.40 -11.38 -14.59
N THR A 386 -11.25 -12.46 -15.34
CA THR A 386 -10.25 -13.52 -15.10
C THR A 386 -9.22 -13.48 -16.23
N ARG A 387 -7.93 -13.56 -15.87
CA ARG A 387 -6.81 -13.52 -16.82
C ARG A 387 -6.08 -14.86 -16.82
N VAL A 388 -5.63 -15.29 -18.01
CA VAL A 388 -4.78 -16.47 -18.17
C VAL A 388 -3.33 -16.10 -17.81
N GLU A 389 -2.72 -16.85 -16.90
CA GLU A 389 -1.31 -16.73 -16.52
C GLU A 389 -0.44 -17.76 -17.23
N ARG A 390 -0.98 -18.98 -17.43
CA ARG A 390 -0.33 -20.06 -18.14
C ARG A 390 -1.38 -20.93 -18.84
N SER A 391 -1.05 -21.39 -20.04
CA SER A 391 -1.90 -22.29 -20.81
C SER A 391 -1.03 -23.31 -21.54
N VAL A 392 -1.20 -24.58 -21.21
CA VAL A 392 -0.53 -25.73 -21.84
C VAL A 392 -1.61 -26.67 -22.32
N GLN A 393 -2.02 -26.50 -23.56
CA GLN A 393 -3.08 -27.27 -24.17
C GLN A 393 -2.63 -28.71 -24.46
N PRO A 394 -3.44 -29.74 -24.15
CA PRO A 394 -4.75 -29.67 -23.47
C PRO A 394 -4.69 -30.02 -21.95
N GLU A 395 -3.55 -29.81 -21.29
CA GLU A 395 -3.24 -30.38 -19.97
C GLU A 395 -3.40 -29.39 -18.80
N GLU A 396 -3.04 -28.10 -18.98
CA GLU A 396 -2.96 -27.14 -17.88
C GLU A 396 -3.49 -25.76 -18.24
N LEU A 397 -4.26 -25.17 -17.33
CA LEU A 397 -4.72 -23.78 -17.41
C LEU A 397 -4.57 -23.11 -16.04
N GLU A 398 -3.73 -22.08 -15.97
CA GLU A 398 -3.59 -21.25 -14.76
C GLU A 398 -4.24 -19.89 -14.97
N LEU A 399 -5.06 -19.50 -14.01
CA LEU A 399 -5.87 -18.30 -14.07
C LEU A 399 -5.67 -17.44 -12.84
N THR A 400 -5.67 -16.13 -13.01
CA THR A 400 -5.88 -15.17 -11.92
C THR A 400 -7.31 -14.66 -12.01
N ALA A 401 -8.15 -15.13 -11.10
CA ALA A 401 -9.53 -14.69 -10.97
C ALA A 401 -9.61 -13.52 -9.98
N ARG A 402 -10.19 -12.40 -10.41
CA ARG A 402 -10.49 -11.27 -9.52
C ARG A 402 -11.90 -11.42 -8.96
N GLY A 403 -12.06 -11.07 -7.68
CA GLY A 403 -13.33 -11.10 -6.98
C GLY A 403 -13.39 -9.97 -5.96
N TRP A 404 -13.54 -8.73 -6.43
CA TRP A 404 -13.64 -7.56 -5.55
C TRP A 404 -14.93 -7.64 -4.69
N PRO A 405 -14.89 -7.37 -3.35
CA PRO A 405 -13.76 -6.87 -2.55
C PRO A 405 -12.90 -7.98 -1.93
N ALA A 406 -13.14 -9.26 -2.21
CA ALA A 406 -12.44 -10.38 -1.57
C ALA A 406 -10.97 -10.53 -2.00
N GLY A 407 -10.62 -9.99 -3.19
CA GLY A 407 -9.24 -9.98 -3.70
C GLY A 407 -9.06 -10.78 -4.99
N GLU A 408 -7.90 -11.39 -5.16
CA GLU A 408 -7.57 -12.23 -6.31
C GLU A 408 -7.28 -13.66 -5.84
N ALA A 409 -7.74 -14.63 -6.62
CA ALA A 409 -7.44 -16.03 -6.43
C ALA A 409 -6.61 -16.56 -7.61
N HIS A 410 -5.61 -17.35 -7.31
CA HIS A 410 -4.89 -18.13 -8.30
C HIS A 410 -5.58 -19.48 -8.42
N VAL A 411 -5.98 -19.84 -9.63
CA VAL A 411 -6.68 -21.08 -9.94
C VAL A 411 -5.83 -21.88 -10.92
N HIS A 412 -5.44 -23.08 -10.52
CA HIS A 412 -4.74 -24.04 -11.36
C HIS A 412 -5.66 -25.18 -11.70
N ILE A 413 -5.89 -25.41 -12.97
CA ILE A 413 -6.71 -26.53 -13.50
C ILE A 413 -5.77 -27.43 -14.28
N SER A 414 -5.74 -28.73 -13.93
CA SER A 414 -5.03 -29.74 -14.71
C SER A 414 -5.98 -30.81 -15.19
N VAL A 415 -5.79 -31.29 -16.42
CA VAL A 415 -6.58 -32.33 -17.06
C VAL A 415 -5.63 -33.46 -17.43
N ARG A 416 -5.92 -34.68 -16.95
CA ARG A 416 -5.10 -35.87 -17.23
C ARG A 416 -5.93 -36.99 -17.78
N PRO A 417 -5.42 -37.77 -18.75
CA PRO A 417 -6.14 -38.92 -19.27
C PRO A 417 -6.25 -40.03 -18.20
N ALA A 418 -7.41 -40.63 -18.13
CA ALA A 418 -7.71 -41.81 -17.27
C ALA A 418 -8.23 -42.98 -18.07
N GLY A 419 -8.09 -42.93 -19.40
CA GLY A 419 -8.54 -43.92 -20.39
C GLY A 419 -8.92 -43.23 -21.69
N PRO A 420 -9.29 -44.01 -22.73
CA PRO A 420 -9.64 -43.44 -24.05
C PRO A 420 -10.80 -42.45 -24.00
N GLU A 421 -11.80 -42.72 -23.16
CA GLU A 421 -13.04 -41.94 -23.03
C GLU A 421 -13.20 -41.36 -21.62
N ARG A 422 -12.10 -41.22 -20.88
CA ARG A 422 -12.13 -40.73 -19.50
C ARG A 422 -10.94 -39.82 -19.19
N SER A 423 -11.20 -38.80 -18.38
CA SER A 423 -10.17 -37.89 -17.86
C SER A 423 -10.37 -37.59 -16.38
N ILE A 424 -9.33 -37.15 -15.71
CA ILE A 424 -9.38 -36.60 -14.36
C ILE A 424 -9.07 -35.11 -14.43
N VAL A 425 -10.01 -34.31 -13.95
CA VAL A 425 -9.82 -32.86 -13.82
C VAL A 425 -9.54 -32.52 -12.38
N THR A 426 -8.45 -31.80 -12.15
CA THR A 426 -8.05 -31.33 -10.82
C THR A 426 -8.05 -29.81 -10.80
N ILE A 427 -8.67 -29.22 -9.77
CA ILE A 427 -8.65 -27.78 -9.50
C ILE A 427 -7.97 -27.52 -8.17
N THR A 428 -7.00 -26.64 -8.17
CA THR A 428 -6.38 -26.08 -6.96
C THR A 428 -6.60 -24.57 -6.97
N GLU A 429 -7.16 -24.06 -5.91
CA GLU A 429 -7.44 -22.63 -5.81
C GLU A 429 -6.94 -22.08 -4.48
N ASP A 430 -6.22 -20.96 -4.52
CA ASP A 430 -5.83 -20.23 -3.34
C ASP A 430 -6.00 -18.72 -3.53
N ALA A 431 -6.39 -18.04 -2.45
CA ALA A 431 -6.43 -16.60 -2.41
C ALA A 431 -5.00 -16.05 -2.36
N VAL A 432 -4.58 -15.38 -3.43
CA VAL A 432 -3.22 -14.79 -3.54
C VAL A 432 -3.19 -13.34 -3.11
N SER A 433 -4.35 -12.67 -3.15
CA SER A 433 -4.47 -11.26 -2.77
C SER A 433 -5.85 -10.98 -2.13
N GLY A 434 -5.96 -9.86 -1.41
CA GLY A 434 -7.20 -9.40 -0.79
C GLY A 434 -7.51 -9.97 0.60
N PRO A 435 -8.66 -9.58 1.19
CA PRO A 435 -9.10 -10.03 2.51
C PRO A 435 -9.22 -11.55 2.62
N GLY A 436 -9.54 -12.25 1.54
CA GLY A 436 -9.63 -13.71 1.50
C GLY A 436 -8.34 -14.43 1.92
N ARG A 437 -7.17 -13.82 1.72
CA ARG A 437 -5.88 -14.39 2.15
C ARG A 437 -5.72 -14.45 3.67
N PHE A 438 -6.42 -13.59 4.42
CA PHE A 438 -6.33 -13.52 5.89
C PHE A 438 -7.27 -14.49 6.59
N VAL A 439 -8.16 -15.13 5.87
CA VAL A 439 -8.97 -16.21 6.41
C VAL A 439 -8.06 -17.41 6.68
N PRO A 440 -8.04 -17.97 7.92
CA PRO A 440 -7.21 -19.14 8.23
C PRO A 440 -7.44 -20.27 7.21
N ALA A 441 -6.37 -20.96 6.81
CA ALA A 441 -6.43 -21.98 5.76
C ALA A 441 -7.56 -23.01 5.95
N PRO A 442 -7.83 -23.56 7.16
CA PRO A 442 -8.93 -24.49 7.35
C PRO A 442 -10.32 -23.88 7.07
N VAL A 443 -10.54 -22.62 7.45
CA VAL A 443 -11.80 -21.91 7.20
C VAL A 443 -11.93 -21.55 5.72
N ARG A 444 -10.85 -21.10 5.10
CA ARG A 444 -10.80 -20.82 3.66
C ARG A 444 -11.05 -22.06 2.83
N HIS A 445 -10.45 -23.20 3.20
CA HIS A 445 -10.71 -24.49 2.57
C HIS A 445 -12.16 -24.91 2.69
N LEU A 446 -12.78 -24.72 3.86
CA LEU A 446 -14.21 -25.01 4.07
C LEU A 446 -15.12 -24.14 3.19
N MET A 447 -14.73 -22.90 2.91
CA MET A 447 -15.49 -21.99 2.06
C MET A 447 -15.29 -22.25 0.55
N ILE A 448 -14.06 -22.58 0.13
CA ILE A 448 -13.69 -22.78 -1.28
C ILE A 448 -14.08 -24.18 -1.77
N ALA A 449 -13.90 -25.21 -0.96
CA ALA A 449 -14.10 -26.60 -1.38
C ALA A 449 -15.52 -26.94 -1.90
N PRO A 450 -16.64 -26.47 -1.29
CA PRO A 450 -17.97 -26.70 -1.86
C PRO A 450 -18.16 -26.06 -3.23
N ARG A 451 -17.64 -24.82 -3.39
CA ARG A 451 -17.70 -24.09 -4.65
C ARG A 451 -16.91 -24.79 -5.76
N ASN A 452 -15.68 -25.21 -5.48
CA ASN A 452 -14.84 -25.90 -6.46
C ASN A 452 -15.37 -27.30 -6.79
N ARG A 453 -16.01 -27.98 -5.84
CA ARG A 453 -16.71 -29.24 -6.11
C ARG A 453 -17.84 -29.04 -7.11
N GLU A 454 -18.64 -28.01 -6.95
CA GLU A 454 -19.72 -27.66 -7.87
C GLU A 454 -19.18 -27.17 -9.22
N THR A 455 -18.10 -26.39 -9.24
CA THR A 455 -17.40 -25.97 -10.46
C THR A 455 -16.94 -27.18 -11.29
N LEU A 456 -16.27 -28.15 -10.66
CA LEU A 456 -15.86 -29.40 -11.32
C LEU A 456 -17.06 -30.25 -11.77
N HIS A 457 -18.16 -30.22 -11.02
CA HIS A 457 -19.39 -30.95 -11.42
C HIS A 457 -19.98 -30.37 -12.70
N ARG A 458 -20.11 -29.04 -12.78
CA ARG A 458 -20.65 -28.37 -13.98
C ARG A 458 -19.75 -28.53 -15.19
N LEU A 459 -18.42 -28.37 -14.98
CA LEU A 459 -17.44 -28.60 -16.04
C LEU A 459 -17.54 -30.01 -16.61
N ALA A 460 -17.65 -31.03 -15.74
CA ALA A 460 -17.82 -32.42 -16.18
C ALA A 460 -19.09 -32.61 -17.00
N LEU A 461 -20.22 -32.07 -16.52
CA LEU A 461 -21.50 -32.20 -17.26
C LEU A 461 -21.43 -31.56 -18.67
N LEU A 462 -20.77 -30.42 -18.79
CA LEU A 462 -20.59 -29.78 -20.10
C LEU A 462 -19.68 -30.60 -21.02
N ALA A 463 -18.53 -31.07 -20.52
CA ALA A 463 -17.60 -31.88 -21.30
C ALA A 463 -18.23 -33.22 -21.75
N GLU A 464 -18.93 -33.92 -20.85
CA GLU A 464 -19.65 -35.15 -21.15
C GLU A 464 -20.81 -34.91 -22.13
N GLY A 465 -21.51 -33.76 -21.99
CA GLY A 465 -22.58 -33.36 -22.91
C GLY A 465 -22.09 -33.04 -24.32
N HIS A 466 -20.96 -32.38 -24.44
CA HIS A 466 -20.31 -32.10 -25.73
C HIS A 466 -19.80 -33.38 -26.37
N HIS A 467 -19.16 -34.26 -25.62
CA HIS A 467 -18.66 -35.53 -26.12
C HIS A 467 -19.80 -36.44 -26.68
N ARG A 468 -20.91 -36.54 -25.97
CA ARG A 468 -22.08 -37.33 -26.42
C ARG A 468 -22.79 -36.78 -27.67
N ARG A 469 -22.65 -35.48 -27.97
CA ARG A 469 -23.26 -34.84 -29.15
C ARG A 469 -22.36 -34.88 -30.38
N GLY A 470 -21.07 -35.13 -30.18
CA GLY A 470 -20.09 -35.26 -31.24
C GLY A 470 -19.88 -36.68 -31.76
N ASN A 471 -20.42 -37.68 -31.03
CA ASN A 471 -20.54 -39.09 -31.44
C ASN A 471 -22.00 -39.36 -31.83
#